data_445312d66ec8f86a0b8f9875979f9810
#
_entry.id   445312d66ec8f86a0b8f9875979f9810
#
_cell.length_a   1.000
_cell.length_b   1.000
_cell.length_c   1.000
_cell.angle_alpha   90.00
_cell.angle_beta   90.00
_cell.angle_gamma   90.00
#
_symmetry.space_group_name_H-M   'P 1'
#
loop_
_entity.id
_entity.type
_entity.pdbx_description
1 polymer ?
#
loop_
_entity_poly.entity_id
_entity_poly.type
_entity_poly.pdbx_seq_one_letter_code
_entity_poly.pdbx_strand_id
1 'polypeptide(L)'
;FSKIEKKMVEIINNDKKFIREIWSKDDAIDFFSKKNEKYKVELINDLPKNEIITIYKQGDWLDLCKGPHMPSTKHIGKAFKLMKVAGAYWRGDSSNVMLTRIYGTVWRSEKELKEYLQQLEEAEKRDHRKLGKEMDFFHFQEEAPGAVFWHPKGWILFQSLINYMRDRQDKEGYVETNTPDMMDKTLWETSGHWEKFGESMFTTEAKEEKVFAIKPMNCPGAVEVYKQGLKSYRDLPLRMS
;
A
#
# COMPACT_ATOMS: atom_id res chain seq x y z
N PHE A 1 6.72 -5.79 -23.45
CA PHE A 1 5.58 -4.84 -23.50
C PHE A 1 5.18 -4.46 -24.92
N SER A 2 6.12 -4.11 -25.82
CA SER A 2 5.80 -3.60 -27.15
C SER A 2 4.89 -4.52 -27.97
N LYS A 3 5.02 -5.86 -27.86
CA LYS A 3 4.10 -6.81 -28.55
C LYS A 3 2.70 -6.76 -27.95
N ILE A 4 2.58 -6.63 -26.63
CA ILE A 4 1.28 -6.54 -25.93
C ILE A 4 0.61 -5.22 -26.28
N GLU A 5 1.33 -4.10 -26.21
CA GLU A 5 0.81 -2.76 -26.55
C GLU A 5 0.32 -2.71 -28.02
N LYS A 6 1.05 -3.29 -28.96
CA LYS A 6 0.58 -3.42 -30.35
C LYS A 6 -0.74 -4.18 -30.45
N LYS A 7 -0.87 -5.29 -29.72
CA LYS A 7 -2.11 -6.08 -29.69
C LYS A 7 -3.27 -5.31 -29.04
N MET A 8 -2.99 -4.55 -27.98
CA MET A 8 -3.98 -3.67 -27.37
C MET A 8 -4.48 -2.60 -28.36
N VAL A 9 -3.59 -1.99 -29.14
CA VAL A 9 -3.98 -1.03 -30.20
C VAL A 9 -4.86 -1.68 -31.28
N GLU A 10 -4.55 -2.90 -31.71
CA GLU A 10 -5.41 -3.65 -32.64
C GLU A 10 -6.82 -3.87 -32.08
N ILE A 11 -6.91 -4.28 -30.78
CA ILE A 11 -8.19 -4.51 -30.10
C ILE A 11 -8.98 -3.20 -30.00
N ILE A 12 -8.34 -2.08 -29.67
CA ILE A 12 -8.96 -0.76 -29.60
C ILE A 12 -9.51 -0.34 -30.97
N ASN A 13 -8.72 -0.54 -32.02
CA ASN A 13 -9.12 -0.17 -33.40
C ASN A 13 -10.31 -1.02 -33.91
N ASN A 14 -10.49 -2.24 -33.40
CA ASN A 14 -11.60 -3.12 -33.76
C ASN A 14 -12.94 -2.67 -33.21
N ASP A 15 -12.97 -1.71 -32.28
CA ASP A 15 -14.17 -1.09 -31.69
C ASP A 15 -15.24 -2.09 -31.21
N LYS A 16 -14.83 -3.15 -30.55
CA LYS A 16 -15.75 -4.18 -30.05
C LYS A 16 -16.53 -3.65 -28.85
N LYS A 17 -17.85 -3.84 -28.85
CA LYS A 17 -18.73 -3.48 -27.74
C LYS A 17 -18.49 -4.39 -26.52
N PHE A 18 -18.60 -3.81 -25.35
CA PHE A 18 -18.70 -4.57 -24.10
C PHE A 18 -20.17 -4.90 -23.84
N ILE A 19 -20.46 -6.19 -23.70
CA ILE A 19 -21.81 -6.69 -23.42
C ILE A 19 -21.78 -7.32 -22.01
N ARG A 20 -22.63 -6.81 -21.13
CA ARG A 20 -22.80 -7.33 -19.77
C ARG A 20 -23.85 -8.43 -19.78
N GLU A 21 -23.53 -9.59 -19.25
CA GLU A 21 -24.44 -10.71 -19.04
C GLU A 21 -24.49 -11.08 -17.57
N ILE A 22 -25.61 -11.64 -17.15
CA ILE A 22 -25.77 -12.23 -15.81
C ILE A 22 -25.88 -13.73 -16.01
N TRP A 23 -24.99 -14.47 -15.33
CA TRP A 23 -24.95 -15.92 -15.41
C TRP A 23 -25.32 -16.54 -14.06
N SER A 24 -25.80 -17.78 -14.09
CA SER A 24 -25.89 -18.57 -12.87
C SER A 24 -24.47 -18.93 -12.37
N LYS A 25 -24.36 -19.20 -11.08
CA LYS A 25 -23.08 -19.63 -10.48
C LYS A 25 -22.58 -20.92 -11.14
N ASP A 26 -23.48 -21.85 -11.39
CA ASP A 26 -23.18 -23.18 -11.98
C ASP A 26 -22.70 -23.04 -13.43
N ASP A 27 -23.37 -22.23 -14.25
CA ASP A 27 -22.95 -21.95 -15.65
C ASP A 27 -21.56 -21.30 -15.71
N ALA A 28 -21.29 -20.36 -14.82
CA ALA A 28 -20.00 -19.70 -14.75
C ALA A 28 -18.88 -20.66 -14.32
N ILE A 29 -19.12 -21.50 -13.31
CA ILE A 29 -18.17 -22.53 -12.87
C ILE A 29 -17.89 -23.52 -13.98
N ASP A 30 -18.92 -24.04 -14.66
CA ASP A 30 -18.78 -25.00 -15.76
C ASP A 30 -17.95 -24.39 -16.91
N PHE A 31 -18.25 -23.16 -17.30
CA PHE A 31 -17.54 -22.48 -18.38
C PHE A 31 -16.05 -22.27 -18.06
N PHE A 32 -15.73 -21.72 -16.87
CA PHE A 32 -14.34 -21.42 -16.52
C PHE A 32 -13.56 -22.70 -16.19
N SER A 33 -14.22 -23.76 -15.69
CA SER A 33 -13.60 -25.08 -15.51
C SER A 33 -13.19 -25.71 -16.84
N LYS A 34 -14.04 -25.65 -17.86
CA LYS A 34 -13.73 -26.13 -19.24
C LYS A 34 -12.56 -25.36 -19.87
N LYS A 35 -12.35 -24.11 -19.46
CA LYS A 35 -11.22 -23.29 -19.90
C LYS A 35 -9.95 -23.40 -19.04
N ASN A 36 -9.95 -24.27 -18.01
CA ASN A 36 -8.87 -24.43 -17.04
C ASN A 36 -8.51 -23.14 -16.25
N GLU A 37 -9.47 -22.23 -16.08
CA GLU A 37 -9.32 -20.98 -15.35
C GLU A 37 -9.55 -21.18 -13.84
N LYS A 38 -8.70 -22.00 -13.21
CA LYS A 38 -8.85 -22.46 -11.82
C LYS A 38 -9.05 -21.35 -10.80
N TYR A 39 -8.35 -20.22 -10.97
CA TYR A 39 -8.46 -19.07 -10.05
C TYR A 39 -9.82 -18.39 -10.13
N LYS A 40 -10.43 -18.34 -11.33
CA LYS A 40 -11.78 -17.79 -11.49
C LYS A 40 -12.83 -18.70 -10.89
N VAL A 41 -12.68 -20.02 -11.06
CA VAL A 41 -13.55 -21.02 -10.42
C VAL A 41 -13.49 -20.89 -8.89
N GLU A 42 -12.29 -20.75 -8.33
CA GLU A 42 -12.10 -20.56 -6.90
C GLU A 42 -12.77 -19.26 -6.42
N LEU A 43 -12.57 -18.14 -7.12
CA LEU A 43 -13.23 -16.87 -6.79
C LEU A 43 -14.76 -16.98 -6.82
N ILE A 44 -15.31 -17.63 -7.83
CA ILE A 44 -16.77 -17.81 -7.96
C ILE A 44 -17.30 -18.67 -6.81
N ASN A 45 -16.59 -19.73 -6.43
CA ASN A 45 -17.01 -20.61 -5.33
C ASN A 45 -17.09 -19.87 -3.99
N ASP A 46 -16.18 -18.92 -3.74
CA ASP A 46 -16.13 -18.15 -2.50
C ASP A 46 -17.18 -17.03 -2.43
N LEU A 47 -17.78 -16.66 -3.55
CA LEU A 47 -18.85 -15.66 -3.53
C LEU A 47 -20.09 -16.20 -2.78
N PRO A 48 -20.81 -15.34 -2.04
CA PRO A 48 -22.07 -15.70 -1.40
C PRO A 48 -23.06 -16.32 -2.38
N LYS A 49 -23.93 -17.23 -1.90
CA LYS A 49 -24.90 -17.92 -2.76
C LYS A 49 -25.82 -16.99 -3.54
N ASN A 50 -26.11 -15.79 -2.98
CA ASN A 50 -27.02 -14.82 -3.58
C ASN A 50 -26.28 -13.73 -4.38
N GLU A 51 -24.95 -13.84 -4.55
CA GLU A 51 -24.19 -12.86 -5.33
C GLU A 51 -24.48 -13.04 -6.82
N ILE A 52 -24.68 -11.91 -7.51
CA ILE A 52 -24.94 -11.90 -8.95
C ILE A 52 -23.61 -12.05 -9.69
N ILE A 53 -23.48 -13.11 -10.47
CA ILE A 53 -22.32 -13.34 -11.31
C ILE A 53 -22.48 -12.54 -12.61
N THR A 54 -21.60 -11.59 -12.83
CA THR A 54 -21.59 -10.79 -14.05
C THR A 54 -20.39 -11.13 -14.93
N ILE A 55 -20.68 -11.32 -16.21
CA ILE A 55 -19.72 -11.61 -17.26
C ILE A 55 -19.72 -10.45 -18.26
N TYR A 56 -18.55 -10.01 -18.67
CA TYR A 56 -18.40 -9.02 -19.73
C TYR A 56 -17.79 -9.66 -20.97
N LYS A 57 -18.52 -9.57 -22.09
CA LYS A 57 -18.09 -10.04 -23.39
C LYS A 57 -17.53 -8.93 -24.24
N GLN A 58 -16.50 -9.24 -25.02
CA GLN A 58 -15.86 -8.37 -25.98
C GLN A 58 -15.56 -9.17 -27.26
N GLY A 59 -16.52 -9.25 -28.16
CA GLY A 59 -16.45 -10.16 -29.29
C GLY A 59 -16.42 -11.61 -28.82
N ASP A 60 -15.40 -12.38 -29.23
CA ASP A 60 -15.24 -13.80 -28.87
C ASP A 60 -14.58 -14.03 -27.51
N TRP A 61 -14.16 -12.97 -26.86
CA TRP A 61 -13.54 -13.01 -25.53
C TRP A 61 -14.53 -12.58 -24.45
N LEU A 62 -14.48 -13.24 -23.32
CA LEU A 62 -15.28 -12.88 -22.15
C LEU A 62 -14.50 -13.13 -20.85
N ASP A 63 -14.91 -12.41 -19.80
CA ASP A 63 -14.33 -12.60 -18.49
C ASP A 63 -15.31 -12.27 -17.35
N LEU A 64 -15.00 -12.80 -16.16
CA LEU A 64 -15.66 -12.48 -14.90
C LEU A 64 -15.30 -11.04 -14.51
N CYS A 65 -16.29 -10.18 -14.37
CA CYS A 65 -16.06 -8.80 -13.94
C CYS A 65 -17.32 -8.18 -13.33
N LYS A 66 -17.13 -7.43 -12.24
CA LYS A 66 -18.22 -6.69 -11.59
C LYS A 66 -18.66 -5.46 -12.39
N GLY A 67 -17.75 -4.91 -13.20
CA GLY A 67 -17.96 -3.67 -13.94
C GLY A 67 -17.91 -2.41 -13.06
N PRO A 68 -18.33 -1.24 -13.58
CA PRO A 68 -18.80 -1.04 -14.95
C PRO A 68 -17.67 -1.07 -16.00
N HIS A 69 -18.03 -1.18 -17.27
CA HIS A 69 -17.13 -1.06 -18.42
C HIS A 69 -17.55 0.11 -19.34
N MET A 70 -16.59 0.56 -20.16
CA MET A 70 -16.86 1.50 -21.25
C MET A 70 -17.77 0.85 -22.31
N PRO A 71 -18.48 1.63 -23.16
CA PRO A 71 -19.37 1.08 -24.17
C PRO A 71 -18.67 0.17 -25.19
N SER A 72 -17.43 0.53 -25.58
CA SER A 72 -16.60 -0.26 -26.52
C SER A 72 -15.12 -0.05 -26.28
N THR A 73 -14.29 -0.90 -26.89
CA THR A 73 -12.82 -0.83 -26.78
C THR A 73 -12.23 0.44 -27.33
N LYS A 74 -12.88 1.09 -28.31
CA LYS A 74 -12.43 2.37 -28.89
C LYS A 74 -12.38 3.50 -27.88
N HIS A 75 -13.26 3.49 -26.86
CA HIS A 75 -13.32 4.52 -25.82
C HIS A 75 -12.10 4.56 -24.91
N ILE A 76 -11.30 3.49 -24.88
CA ILE A 76 -10.03 3.47 -24.15
C ILE A 76 -9.05 4.48 -24.72
N GLY A 77 -9.10 4.73 -26.03
CA GLY A 77 -8.12 5.56 -26.72
C GLY A 77 -6.75 4.90 -26.85
N LYS A 78 -5.77 5.67 -27.32
CA LYS A 78 -4.40 5.17 -27.55
C LYS A 78 -3.38 5.71 -26.53
N ALA A 79 -3.83 6.59 -25.64
CA ALA A 79 -2.98 7.21 -24.63
C ALA A 79 -2.79 6.29 -23.42
N PHE A 80 -2.18 5.14 -23.61
CA PHE A 80 -1.87 4.18 -22.57
C PHE A 80 -0.42 3.72 -22.64
N LYS A 81 0.10 3.20 -21.53
CA LYS A 81 1.46 2.66 -21.43
C LYS A 81 1.51 1.50 -20.44
N LEU A 82 2.17 0.41 -20.80
CA LEU A 82 2.54 -0.64 -19.86
C LEU A 82 3.79 -0.21 -19.11
N MET A 83 3.74 -0.25 -17.78
CA MET A 83 4.74 0.38 -16.92
C MET A 83 5.74 -0.62 -16.33
N LYS A 84 5.25 -1.67 -15.67
CA LYS A 84 6.11 -2.64 -14.99
C LYS A 84 5.45 -4.01 -14.84
N VAL A 85 6.30 -4.99 -14.57
CA VAL A 85 5.88 -6.33 -14.14
C VAL A 85 6.31 -6.52 -12.70
N ALA A 86 5.47 -7.16 -11.89
CA ALA A 86 5.81 -7.57 -10.53
C ALA A 86 5.18 -8.93 -10.23
N GLY A 87 5.82 -9.68 -9.32
CA GLY A 87 5.19 -10.85 -8.69
C GLY A 87 4.06 -10.41 -7.74
N ALA A 88 3.02 -11.23 -7.65
CA ALA A 88 1.95 -11.05 -6.68
C ALA A 88 1.46 -12.43 -6.25
N TYR A 89 1.54 -12.73 -4.97
CA TYR A 89 0.99 -13.97 -4.44
C TYR A 89 -0.53 -13.98 -4.56
N TRP A 90 -1.07 -15.14 -4.93
CA TRP A 90 -2.51 -15.33 -4.99
C TRP A 90 -3.14 -15.00 -3.63
N ARG A 91 -4.15 -14.14 -3.62
CA ARG A 91 -4.83 -13.60 -2.42
C ARG A 91 -3.92 -12.86 -1.42
N GLY A 92 -2.73 -12.47 -1.82
CA GLY A 92 -1.79 -11.77 -0.95
C GLY A 92 -1.07 -12.64 0.07
N ASP A 93 -1.27 -13.96 0.03
CA ASP A 93 -0.64 -14.92 0.93
C ASP A 93 0.62 -15.49 0.29
N SER A 94 1.76 -15.33 0.96
CA SER A 94 3.08 -15.77 0.49
C SER A 94 3.23 -17.30 0.40
N SER A 95 2.35 -18.07 1.03
CA SER A 95 2.29 -19.53 0.89
C SER A 95 1.66 -19.98 -0.42
N ASN A 96 0.91 -19.11 -1.08
CA ASN A 96 0.24 -19.36 -2.34
C ASN A 96 1.15 -19.15 -3.56
N VAL A 97 0.66 -19.59 -4.73
CA VAL A 97 1.39 -19.42 -5.99
C VAL A 97 1.62 -17.94 -6.31
N MET A 98 2.85 -17.61 -6.69
CA MET A 98 3.19 -16.29 -7.19
C MET A 98 2.76 -16.14 -8.65
N LEU A 99 1.88 -15.17 -8.89
CA LEU A 99 1.39 -14.77 -10.20
C LEU A 99 2.18 -13.58 -10.74
N THR A 100 2.13 -13.39 -12.05
CA THR A 100 2.72 -12.22 -12.72
C THR A 100 1.66 -11.13 -12.86
N ARG A 101 1.93 -9.94 -12.34
CA ARG A 101 1.07 -8.77 -12.47
C ARG A 101 1.71 -7.74 -13.39
N ILE A 102 0.99 -7.35 -14.42
CA ILE A 102 1.40 -6.28 -15.35
C ILE A 102 0.65 -5.00 -14.95
N TYR A 103 1.40 -3.93 -14.75
CA TYR A 103 0.87 -2.60 -14.44
C TYR A 103 0.91 -1.72 -15.67
N GLY A 104 -0.12 -0.93 -15.86
CA GLY A 104 -0.21 0.04 -16.93
C GLY A 104 -0.96 1.29 -16.48
N THR A 105 -0.93 2.32 -17.31
CA THR A 105 -1.68 3.56 -17.14
C THR A 105 -2.39 3.92 -18.42
N VAL A 106 -3.52 4.65 -18.33
CA VAL A 106 -4.29 5.16 -19.45
C VAL A 106 -4.75 6.59 -19.15
N TRP A 107 -4.72 7.45 -20.16
CA TRP A 107 -5.03 8.87 -20.04
C TRP A 107 -5.99 9.30 -21.14
N ARG A 108 -6.59 10.49 -20.99
CA ARG A 108 -7.53 11.03 -21.96
C ARG A 108 -6.86 11.45 -23.28
N SER A 109 -5.58 11.83 -23.21
CA SER A 109 -4.80 12.27 -24.36
C SER A 109 -3.35 11.83 -24.25
N GLU A 110 -2.67 11.75 -25.40
CA GLU A 110 -1.23 11.47 -25.45
C GLU A 110 -0.40 12.57 -24.76
N LYS A 111 -0.91 13.80 -24.73
CA LYS A 111 -0.28 14.91 -24.01
C LYS A 111 -0.26 14.64 -22.50
N GLU A 112 -1.40 14.30 -21.91
CA GLU A 112 -1.50 13.96 -20.49
C GLU A 112 -0.65 12.72 -20.12
N LEU A 113 -0.64 11.71 -20.98
CA LEU A 113 0.23 10.54 -20.78
C LEU A 113 1.71 10.94 -20.76
N LYS A 114 2.14 11.78 -21.72
CA LYS A 114 3.52 12.26 -21.79
C LYS A 114 3.91 13.07 -20.56
N GLU A 115 3.03 13.98 -20.11
CA GLU A 115 3.24 14.79 -18.90
C GLU A 115 3.38 13.88 -17.67
N TYR A 116 2.52 12.87 -17.53
CA TYR A 116 2.62 11.91 -16.45
C TYR A 116 3.92 11.10 -16.46
N LEU A 117 4.32 10.60 -17.63
CA LEU A 117 5.57 9.84 -17.75
C LEU A 117 6.79 10.71 -17.42
N GLN A 118 6.76 11.99 -17.83
CA GLN A 118 7.80 12.96 -17.47
C GLN A 118 7.82 13.23 -15.95
N GLN A 119 6.64 13.35 -15.31
CA GLN A 119 6.59 13.49 -13.85
C GLN A 119 7.19 12.29 -13.13
N LEU A 120 6.94 11.07 -13.62
CA LEU A 120 7.53 9.85 -13.04
C LEU A 120 9.07 9.85 -13.19
N GLU A 121 9.58 10.20 -14.37
CA GLU A 121 11.02 10.30 -14.60
C GLU A 121 11.67 11.34 -13.69
N GLU A 122 11.05 12.51 -13.53
CA GLU A 122 11.52 13.54 -12.62
C GLU A 122 11.46 13.11 -11.16
N ALA A 123 10.40 12.38 -10.77
CA ALA A 123 10.28 11.82 -9.42
C ALA A 123 11.38 10.79 -9.13
N GLU A 124 11.70 9.93 -10.11
CA GLU A 124 12.79 8.96 -9.98
C GLU A 124 14.16 9.62 -9.83
N LYS A 125 14.42 10.70 -10.58
CA LYS A 125 15.65 11.50 -10.43
C LYS A 125 15.76 12.15 -9.04
N ARG A 126 14.62 12.44 -8.41
CA ARG A 126 14.53 13.09 -7.09
C ARG A 126 14.25 12.10 -5.94
N ASP A 127 14.36 10.81 -6.18
CA ASP A 127 14.18 9.81 -5.11
C ASP A 127 15.21 10.05 -4.01
N HIS A 128 14.72 10.34 -2.79
CA HIS A 128 15.55 10.65 -1.62
C HIS A 128 16.53 9.51 -1.28
N ARG A 129 16.19 8.27 -1.58
CA ARG A 129 17.06 7.10 -1.35
C ARG A 129 18.28 7.11 -2.28
N LYS A 130 18.07 7.56 -3.53
CA LYS A 130 19.13 7.74 -4.52
C LYS A 130 19.99 8.95 -4.16
N LEU A 131 19.34 10.11 -4.03
CA LEU A 131 20.04 11.35 -3.68
C LEU A 131 20.77 11.26 -2.34
N GLY A 132 20.17 10.62 -1.34
CA GLY A 132 20.78 10.45 -0.03
C GLY A 132 22.09 9.65 -0.08
N LYS A 133 22.17 8.62 -0.91
CA LYS A 133 23.41 7.85 -1.15
C LYS A 133 24.43 8.70 -1.95
N GLU A 134 24.02 9.32 -3.05
CA GLU A 134 24.90 10.13 -3.91
C GLU A 134 25.48 11.34 -3.16
N MET A 135 24.74 11.93 -2.25
CA MET A 135 25.15 13.08 -1.44
C MET A 135 25.84 12.69 -0.13
N ASP A 136 26.02 11.40 0.13
CA ASP A 136 26.62 10.88 1.36
C ASP A 136 25.86 11.30 2.64
N PHE A 137 24.52 11.17 2.61
CA PHE A 137 23.68 11.53 3.74
C PHE A 137 23.44 10.35 4.69
N PHE A 138 23.33 9.12 4.17
CA PHE A 138 23.04 7.94 4.95
C PHE A 138 23.33 6.64 4.21
N HIS A 139 23.37 5.55 4.95
CA HIS A 139 23.36 4.20 4.39
C HIS A 139 22.46 3.27 5.21
N PHE A 140 22.24 2.07 4.66
CA PHE A 140 21.59 0.94 5.32
C PHE A 140 22.55 -0.25 5.32
N GLN A 141 22.48 -1.09 6.36
CA GLN A 141 23.27 -2.31 6.44
C GLN A 141 22.50 -3.45 7.13
N GLU A 142 23.01 -4.66 7.00
CA GLU A 142 22.31 -5.90 7.41
C GLU A 142 22.10 -6.01 8.93
N GLU A 143 23.01 -5.43 9.73
CA GLU A 143 22.93 -5.48 11.19
C GLU A 143 21.78 -4.65 11.78
N ALA A 144 21.19 -3.77 10.99
CA ALA A 144 20.06 -2.94 11.41
C ALA A 144 19.05 -2.80 10.26
N PRO A 145 18.33 -3.88 9.89
CA PRO A 145 17.38 -3.84 8.77
C PRO A 145 16.30 -2.79 8.99
N GLY A 146 16.16 -1.90 8.00
CA GLY A 146 15.18 -0.81 8.04
C GLY A 146 15.57 0.41 8.88
N ALA A 147 16.69 0.37 9.63
CA ALA A 147 17.23 1.51 10.35
C ALA A 147 18.26 2.28 9.51
N VAL A 148 18.32 3.59 9.70
CA VAL A 148 19.15 4.49 8.92
C VAL A 148 20.42 4.85 9.70
N PHE A 149 21.59 4.64 9.10
CA PHE A 149 22.87 5.15 9.60
C PHE A 149 23.11 6.51 8.98
N TRP A 150 22.94 7.55 9.77
CA TRP A 150 23.10 8.95 9.34
C TRP A 150 24.57 9.36 9.32
N HIS A 151 25.03 9.86 8.16
CA HIS A 151 26.33 10.49 8.04
C HIS A 151 26.28 11.95 8.49
N PRO A 152 27.42 12.64 8.70
CA PRO A 152 27.39 13.99 9.29
C PRO A 152 26.52 15.00 8.54
N LYS A 153 26.55 15.01 7.22
CA LYS A 153 25.71 15.90 6.41
C LYS A 153 24.22 15.56 6.52
N GLY A 154 23.89 14.26 6.47
CA GLY A 154 22.52 13.78 6.61
C GLY A 154 21.98 14.05 8.01
N TRP A 155 22.81 13.93 9.05
CA TRP A 155 22.43 14.24 10.41
C TRP A 155 22.08 15.70 10.61
N ILE A 156 22.84 16.63 9.99
CA ILE A 156 22.52 18.06 10.01
C ILE A 156 21.15 18.31 9.36
N LEU A 157 20.89 17.70 8.20
CA LEU A 157 19.59 17.80 7.54
C LEU A 157 18.46 17.27 8.43
N PHE A 158 18.65 16.09 9.03
CA PHE A 158 17.67 15.49 9.92
C PHE A 158 17.34 16.36 11.13
N GLN A 159 18.37 16.90 11.79
CA GLN A 159 18.20 17.84 12.91
C GLN A 159 17.48 19.13 12.49
N SER A 160 17.77 19.64 11.29
CA SER A 160 17.07 20.81 10.77
C SER A 160 15.58 20.58 10.58
N LEU A 161 15.18 19.38 10.12
CA LEU A 161 13.77 18.98 10.00
C LEU A 161 13.11 18.83 11.37
N ILE A 162 13.79 18.22 12.34
CA ILE A 162 13.29 18.11 13.71
C ILE A 162 13.06 19.51 14.30
N ASN A 163 14.04 20.38 14.22
CA ASN A 163 13.95 21.75 14.77
C ASN A 163 12.81 22.55 14.08
N TYR A 164 12.66 22.41 12.76
CA TYR A 164 11.54 23.02 12.05
C TYR A 164 10.19 22.55 12.59
N MET A 165 10.03 21.26 12.86
CA MET A 165 8.78 20.73 13.42
C MET A 165 8.56 21.20 14.86
N ARG A 166 9.62 21.21 15.70
CA ARG A 166 9.55 21.75 17.06
C ARG A 166 9.11 23.19 17.09
N ASP A 167 9.72 24.04 16.25
CA ASP A 167 9.37 25.46 16.16
C ASP A 167 7.90 25.68 15.75
N ARG A 168 7.37 24.82 14.88
CA ARG A 168 5.97 24.90 14.47
C ARG A 168 5.02 24.42 15.55
N GLN A 169 5.35 23.34 16.23
CA GLN A 169 4.55 22.76 17.31
C GLN A 169 4.52 23.72 18.51
N ASP A 170 5.65 24.32 18.87
CA ASP A 170 5.74 25.31 19.94
C ASP A 170 4.84 26.51 19.68
N LYS A 171 4.88 27.09 18.46
CA LYS A 171 4.00 28.19 18.04
C LYS A 171 2.52 27.88 18.13
N GLU A 172 2.14 26.62 17.96
CA GLU A 172 0.75 26.14 18.09
C GLU A 172 0.42 25.71 19.54
N GLY A 173 1.33 25.89 20.49
CA GLY A 173 1.14 25.59 21.89
C GLY A 173 1.20 24.09 22.24
N TYR A 174 1.92 23.31 21.43
CA TYR A 174 2.23 21.93 21.79
C TYR A 174 3.40 21.85 22.76
N VAL A 175 3.32 20.92 23.71
CA VAL A 175 4.41 20.60 24.65
C VAL A 175 5.05 19.30 24.21
N GLU A 176 6.36 19.34 23.96
CA GLU A 176 7.12 18.15 23.59
C GLU A 176 7.19 17.18 24.77
N THR A 177 6.88 15.90 24.51
CA THR A 177 6.96 14.81 25.48
C THR A 177 7.88 13.71 24.96
N ASN A 178 8.56 13.03 25.87
CA ASN A 178 9.37 11.87 25.54
C ASN A 178 8.99 10.69 26.42
N THR A 179 8.76 9.56 25.80
CA THR A 179 8.37 8.31 26.46
C THR A 179 9.40 7.21 26.19
N PRO A 180 9.55 6.22 27.08
CA PRO A 180 10.48 5.11 26.85
C PRO A 180 10.25 4.43 25.49
N ASP A 181 11.36 4.04 24.84
CA ASP A 181 11.27 3.30 23.58
C ASP A 181 10.85 1.83 23.78
N MET A 182 11.18 1.27 24.91
CA MET A 182 10.87 -0.10 25.27
C MET A 182 10.01 -0.13 26.52
N MET A 183 8.86 -0.79 26.45
CA MET A 183 7.89 -0.89 27.52
C MET A 183 7.35 -2.31 27.65
N ASP A 184 6.78 -2.63 28.82
CA ASP A 184 6.23 -3.93 29.13
C ASP A 184 5.07 -4.31 28.20
N LYS A 185 4.98 -5.59 27.86
CA LYS A 185 3.96 -6.17 26.99
C LYS A 185 2.53 -5.81 27.41
N THR A 186 2.27 -5.69 28.71
CA THR A 186 0.92 -5.40 29.24
C THR A 186 0.33 -4.09 28.73
N LEU A 187 1.16 -3.09 28.46
CA LEU A 187 0.71 -1.84 27.85
C LEU A 187 0.18 -2.07 26.44
N TRP A 188 0.87 -2.93 25.69
CA TRP A 188 0.51 -3.26 24.31
C TRP A 188 -0.74 -4.14 24.23
N GLU A 189 -0.93 -5.04 25.17
CA GLU A 189 -2.16 -5.83 25.34
C GLU A 189 -3.35 -4.92 25.67
N THR A 190 -3.20 -4.06 26.67
CA THR A 190 -4.25 -3.13 27.11
C THR A 190 -4.68 -2.17 25.98
N SER A 191 -3.75 -1.73 25.16
CA SER A 191 -4.00 -0.80 24.05
C SER A 191 -4.41 -1.49 22.74
N GLY A 192 -4.47 -2.83 22.69
CA GLY A 192 -4.82 -3.63 21.52
C GLY A 192 -3.74 -3.70 20.43
N HIS A 193 -2.56 -3.14 20.70
CA HIS A 193 -1.45 -3.18 19.72
C HIS A 193 -0.81 -4.57 19.63
N TRP A 194 -0.81 -5.31 20.72
CA TRP A 194 -0.24 -6.66 20.75
C TRP A 194 -0.98 -7.61 19.81
N GLU A 195 -2.30 -7.58 19.81
CA GLU A 195 -3.12 -8.41 18.94
C GLU A 195 -2.91 -8.10 17.45
N LYS A 196 -2.71 -6.81 17.11
CA LYS A 196 -2.57 -6.35 15.73
C LYS A 196 -1.16 -6.42 15.17
N PHE A 197 -0.15 -6.20 16.01
CA PHE A 197 1.24 -6.00 15.58
C PHE A 197 2.23 -6.95 16.24
N GLY A 198 1.81 -7.82 17.16
CA GLY A 198 2.70 -8.67 17.98
C GLY A 198 3.72 -9.46 17.16
N GLU A 199 3.30 -10.03 16.02
CA GLU A 199 4.19 -10.77 15.13
C GLU A 199 5.26 -9.90 14.45
N SER A 200 5.05 -8.59 14.36
CA SER A 200 5.96 -7.62 13.74
C SER A 200 6.72 -6.77 14.75
N MET A 201 6.47 -6.94 16.04
CA MET A 201 7.14 -6.18 17.10
C MET A 201 8.47 -6.80 17.49
N PHE A 202 9.49 -5.95 17.68
CA PHE A 202 10.73 -6.38 18.31
C PHE A 202 10.53 -6.57 19.80
N THR A 203 10.72 -7.80 20.27
CA THR A 203 10.52 -8.17 21.67
C THR A 203 11.80 -8.66 22.31
N THR A 204 11.92 -8.50 23.61
CA THR A 204 13.00 -9.07 24.41
C THR A 204 12.43 -9.60 25.74
N GLU A 205 13.03 -10.65 26.25
CA GLU A 205 12.67 -11.26 27.54
C GLU A 205 13.69 -10.85 28.62
N ALA A 206 13.20 -10.41 29.75
CA ALA A 206 14.02 -10.16 30.93
C ALA A 206 14.09 -11.42 31.80
N LYS A 207 15.06 -11.46 32.75
CA LYS A 207 15.32 -12.62 33.62
C LYS A 207 14.11 -13.06 34.50
N GLU A 208 13.11 -12.21 34.63
CA GLU A 208 11.90 -12.47 35.44
C GLU A 208 10.69 -12.89 34.57
N GLU A 209 10.92 -13.48 33.41
CA GLU A 209 9.88 -13.87 32.44
C GLU A 209 9.01 -12.69 31.93
N LYS A 210 9.47 -11.47 32.15
CA LYS A 210 8.81 -10.27 31.66
C LYS A 210 9.18 -10.04 30.19
N VAL A 211 8.18 -9.85 29.37
CA VAL A 211 8.35 -9.52 27.95
C VAL A 211 8.24 -8.01 27.76
N PHE A 212 9.25 -7.43 27.18
CA PHE A 212 9.26 -6.04 26.74
C PHE A 212 9.22 -5.97 25.24
N ALA A 213 8.65 -4.89 24.70
CA ALA A 213 8.64 -4.63 23.27
C ALA A 213 9.03 -3.19 22.98
N ILE A 214 9.75 -3.02 21.86
CA ILE A 214 9.99 -1.69 21.30
C ILE A 214 8.64 -1.14 20.82
N LYS A 215 8.34 0.10 21.18
CA LYS A 215 7.07 0.74 20.85
C LYS A 215 6.79 0.75 19.34
N PRO A 216 5.70 0.12 18.89
CA PRO A 216 5.29 0.19 17.49
C PRO A 216 4.64 1.54 17.15
N MET A 217 4.12 2.23 18.17
CA MET A 217 3.48 3.53 18.10
C MET A 217 3.70 4.32 19.40
N ASN A 218 3.75 5.65 19.29
CA ASN A 218 3.95 6.54 20.46
C ASN A 218 2.68 6.77 21.28
N CYS A 219 1.49 6.58 20.70
CA CYS A 219 0.21 6.93 21.31
C CYS A 219 -0.02 6.35 22.71
N PRO A 220 0.23 5.05 22.99
CA PRO A 220 0.04 4.50 24.34
C PRO A 220 0.91 5.17 25.39
N GLY A 221 2.17 5.50 25.06
CA GLY A 221 3.05 6.24 25.95
C GLY A 221 2.52 7.65 26.26
N ALA A 222 2.03 8.37 25.27
CA ALA A 222 1.42 9.68 25.47
C ALA A 222 0.18 9.61 26.38
N VAL A 223 -0.65 8.56 26.24
CA VAL A 223 -1.79 8.32 27.13
C VAL A 223 -1.33 8.08 28.58
N GLU A 224 -0.23 7.37 28.79
CA GLU A 224 0.31 7.17 30.13
C GLU A 224 0.83 8.49 30.75
N VAL A 225 1.43 9.37 29.95
CA VAL A 225 1.78 10.74 30.40
C VAL A 225 0.53 11.53 30.76
N TYR A 226 -0.51 11.44 29.93
CA TYR A 226 -1.79 12.12 30.19
C TYR A 226 -2.46 11.65 31.48
N LYS A 227 -2.39 10.37 31.81
CA LYS A 227 -2.99 9.80 33.04
C LYS A 227 -2.35 10.30 34.33
N GLN A 228 -1.15 10.87 34.29
CA GLN A 228 -0.47 11.32 35.47
C GLN A 228 -1.08 12.61 36.03
N GLY A 229 -1.34 12.61 37.34
CA GLY A 229 -1.93 13.75 38.06
C GLY A 229 -3.44 13.94 37.83
N LEU A 230 -4.02 14.81 38.65
CA LEU A 230 -5.43 15.19 38.50
C LEU A 230 -5.59 16.17 37.35
N LYS A 231 -6.46 15.87 36.41
CA LYS A 231 -6.82 16.70 35.26
C LYS A 231 -8.27 17.19 35.41
N SER A 232 -8.50 18.43 35.02
CA SER A 232 -9.82 19.05 34.93
C SER A 232 -10.19 19.33 33.48
N TYR A 233 -11.47 19.44 33.18
CA TYR A 233 -11.92 19.91 31.85
C TYR A 233 -11.38 21.31 31.52
N ARG A 234 -10.96 22.07 32.52
CA ARG A 234 -10.35 23.41 32.33
C ARG A 234 -8.91 23.34 31.80
N ASP A 235 -8.26 22.18 31.92
CA ASP A 235 -6.90 21.95 31.41
C ASP A 235 -6.89 21.56 29.92
N LEU A 236 -8.09 21.42 29.34
CA LEU A 236 -8.27 21.07 27.93
C LEU A 236 -8.35 22.30 27.02
N PRO A 237 -7.88 22.23 25.77
CA PRO A 237 -7.23 21.07 25.14
C PRO A 237 -5.76 20.90 25.58
N LEU A 238 -5.36 19.67 25.85
CA LEU A 238 -3.96 19.31 26.04
C LEU A 238 -3.35 19.00 24.66
N ARG A 239 -2.27 19.74 24.34
CA ARG A 239 -1.51 19.58 23.11
C ARG A 239 -0.15 19.01 23.43
N MET A 240 0.07 17.75 23.09
CA MET A 240 1.33 17.03 23.32
C MET A 240 1.88 16.57 21.97
N SER A 241 3.19 16.64 21.78
CA SER A 241 3.92 16.20 20.59
C SER A 241 5.03 15.22 20.97
#